data_67dc5b9733b3879060c58335802c709c
#
_entry.id   67dc5b9733b3879060c58335802c709c
#
_cell.length_a   1.000
_cell.length_b   1.000
_cell.length_c   1.000
_cell.angle_alpha   90.00
_cell.angle_beta   90.00
_cell.angle_gamma   90.00
#
_symmetry.space_group_name_H-M   'P 1'
#
loop_
_entity.id
_entity.type
_entity.pdbx_description
1 polymer ?
#
loop_
_entity_poly.entity_id
_entity_poly.type
_entity_poly.pdbx_seq_one_letter_code
_entity_poly.pdbx_strand_id
1 'polypeptide(L)'
;MNPKVMARQARLLRMLESKEEIRIGRERDCPLPLAQLVKLKDSHPAVVKVYRHGLTAEVFHLKVEGHHWCLKRRRQDSLVANLDGKTAFLTELERRREIEALRELHPTVLSHVVCTSFGSARAGVLVSPWLRGVPVHQLNERNLAQMLEVQGELARWGWFDWDPSPGNLLDDGEQICVFDFGYMWTFDPRFEYNSNGLVDPQFHVPERLETRTLSGLWLDEADPLPQFRYWRELCLKWVKREIHHLIREGASAPVLARLHALQGEWSAALASDEALVANWWRDMYRSHRLDVADDLSGQSCGPLTLRRLDWLMQAVTDHYPLLVDNLSPQEMELGQTGLLARLQQLRREAVACQLPATSLA
;
A
#
# COMPACT_ATOMS: atom_id res chain seq x y z
N MET A 1 3.18 -14.09 -19.33
CA MET A 1 2.74 -12.88 -18.59
C MET A 1 1.26 -13.05 -18.27
N ASN A 2 0.84 -12.68 -17.05
CA ASN A 2 -0.56 -12.81 -16.61
C ASN A 2 -1.50 -11.95 -17.48
N PRO A 3 -2.59 -12.52 -18.06
CA PRO A 3 -3.52 -11.78 -18.93
C PRO A 3 -4.16 -10.56 -18.25
N LYS A 4 -4.47 -10.63 -16.96
CA LYS A 4 -5.01 -9.49 -16.20
C LYS A 4 -4.00 -8.36 -16.04
N VAL A 5 -2.75 -8.67 -15.74
CA VAL A 5 -1.67 -7.68 -15.66
C VAL A 5 -1.46 -7.03 -17.02
N MET A 6 -1.48 -7.81 -18.11
CA MET A 6 -1.38 -7.27 -19.49
C MET A 6 -2.57 -6.35 -19.82
N ALA A 7 -3.79 -6.76 -19.49
CA ALA A 7 -4.99 -5.95 -19.72
C ALA A 7 -4.94 -4.64 -18.91
N ARG A 8 -4.46 -4.69 -17.65
CA ARG A 8 -4.23 -3.52 -16.80
C ARG A 8 -3.20 -2.58 -17.43
N GLN A 9 -2.04 -3.09 -17.84
CA GLN A 9 -1.01 -2.27 -18.48
C GLN A 9 -1.50 -1.63 -19.79
N ALA A 10 -2.22 -2.38 -20.63
CA ALA A 10 -2.82 -1.83 -21.84
C ALA A 10 -3.85 -0.73 -21.53
N ARG A 11 -4.64 -0.87 -20.45
CA ARG A 11 -5.56 0.16 -19.98
C ARG A 11 -4.81 1.41 -19.50
N LEU A 12 -3.75 1.23 -18.71
CA LEU A 12 -2.93 2.34 -18.21
C LEU A 12 -2.28 3.15 -19.35
N LEU A 13 -1.79 2.47 -20.39
CA LEU A 13 -1.27 3.15 -21.59
C LEU A 13 -2.36 3.97 -22.28
N ARG A 14 -3.56 3.41 -22.47
CA ARG A 14 -4.70 4.17 -23.01
C ARG A 14 -5.08 5.36 -22.15
N MET A 15 -5.04 5.24 -20.82
CA MET A 15 -5.31 6.36 -19.90
C MET A 15 -4.32 7.51 -20.07
N LEU A 16 -3.03 7.21 -20.29
CA LEU A 16 -2.02 8.24 -20.55
C LEU A 16 -2.24 8.95 -21.90
N GLU A 17 -2.68 8.22 -22.93
CA GLU A 17 -2.91 8.71 -24.27
C GLU A 17 -4.27 9.42 -24.41
N SER A 18 -5.28 8.94 -23.69
CA SER A 18 -6.63 9.48 -23.73
C SER A 18 -6.69 10.82 -23.01
N LYS A 19 -7.43 11.76 -23.59
CA LYS A 19 -7.81 13.02 -22.94
C LYS A 19 -9.16 12.88 -22.23
N GLU A 20 -9.54 11.66 -21.90
CA GLU A 20 -10.81 11.37 -21.22
C GLU A 20 -10.83 12.05 -19.85
N GLU A 21 -11.97 12.66 -19.53
CA GLU A 21 -12.16 13.30 -18.24
C GLU A 21 -12.66 12.28 -17.21
N ILE A 22 -11.89 12.12 -16.13
CA ILE A 22 -12.35 11.45 -14.91
C ILE A 22 -12.74 12.57 -13.94
N ARG A 23 -14.01 12.68 -13.61
CA ARG A 23 -14.54 13.72 -12.75
C ARG A 23 -15.24 13.16 -11.52
N ILE A 24 -15.04 13.83 -10.38
CA ILE A 24 -15.72 13.56 -9.11
C ILE A 24 -16.29 14.89 -8.62
N GLY A 25 -17.51 14.91 -8.15
CA GLY A 25 -18.15 16.11 -7.59
C GLY A 25 -18.33 17.26 -8.61
N ARG A 26 -18.58 18.44 -8.10
CA ARG A 26 -18.85 19.66 -8.90
C ARG A 26 -17.87 20.75 -8.50
N GLU A 27 -17.52 21.66 -9.43
CA GLU A 27 -16.59 22.78 -9.16
C GLU A 27 -17.01 23.68 -8.02
N ARG A 28 -18.32 23.80 -7.78
CA ARG A 28 -18.87 24.56 -6.65
C ARG A 28 -18.57 23.94 -5.28
N ASP A 29 -18.19 22.67 -5.26
CA ASP A 29 -17.84 21.94 -4.03
C ASP A 29 -16.34 22.13 -3.69
N CYS A 30 -15.59 22.88 -4.52
CA CYS A 30 -14.19 23.23 -4.27
C CYS A 30 -14.10 24.43 -3.29
N PRO A 31 -13.08 24.44 -2.41
CA PRO A 31 -12.87 25.57 -1.48
C PRO A 31 -12.42 26.86 -2.16
N LEU A 32 -11.87 26.77 -3.36
CA LEU A 32 -11.44 27.90 -4.20
C LEU A 32 -11.83 27.62 -5.66
N PRO A 33 -11.94 28.65 -6.51
CA PRO A 33 -12.19 28.47 -7.95
C PRO A 33 -11.15 27.52 -8.56
N LEU A 34 -11.60 26.60 -9.44
CA LEU A 34 -10.75 25.57 -10.05
C LEU A 34 -9.51 26.16 -10.72
N ALA A 35 -9.66 27.29 -11.43
CA ALA A 35 -8.56 27.98 -12.08
C ALA A 35 -7.48 28.47 -11.08
N GLN A 36 -7.85 28.75 -9.84
CA GLN A 36 -6.90 29.11 -8.76
C GLN A 36 -6.23 27.84 -8.22
N LEU A 37 -6.96 26.76 -7.97
CA LEU A 37 -6.42 25.48 -7.47
C LEU A 37 -5.34 24.91 -8.41
N VAL A 38 -5.58 24.95 -9.73
CA VAL A 38 -4.63 24.47 -10.75
C VAL A 38 -3.31 25.25 -10.70
N LYS A 39 -3.36 26.56 -10.47
CA LYS A 39 -2.20 27.49 -10.50
C LYS A 39 -1.75 27.92 -9.11
N LEU A 40 -2.20 27.23 -8.06
CA LEU A 40 -1.97 27.63 -6.69
C LEU A 40 -0.46 27.73 -6.40
N LYS A 41 -0.05 28.85 -5.80
CA LYS A 41 1.32 29.08 -5.35
C LYS A 41 1.41 28.93 -3.83
N ASP A 42 2.59 28.61 -3.33
CA ASP A 42 2.86 28.47 -1.90
C ASP A 42 2.53 29.76 -1.11
N SER A 43 2.74 30.91 -1.76
CA SER A 43 2.49 32.23 -1.16
C SER A 43 1.01 32.62 -1.09
N HIS A 44 0.10 31.79 -1.58
CA HIS A 44 -1.34 32.10 -1.55
C HIS A 44 -1.85 32.07 -0.10
N PRO A 45 -2.68 33.08 0.33
CA PRO A 45 -3.11 33.21 1.73
C PRO A 45 -3.87 31.97 2.28
N ALA A 46 -4.52 31.20 1.43
CA ALA A 46 -5.19 29.97 1.83
C ALA A 46 -4.24 28.79 2.09
N VAL A 47 -2.96 28.86 1.68
CA VAL A 47 -2.01 27.76 1.86
C VAL A 47 -1.45 27.79 3.27
N VAL A 48 -1.68 26.73 4.02
CA VAL A 48 -1.11 26.51 5.36
C VAL A 48 0.26 25.84 5.25
N LYS A 49 0.36 24.79 4.42
CA LYS A 49 1.60 24.03 4.21
C LYS A 49 1.57 23.33 2.87
N VAL A 50 2.76 23.13 2.28
CA VAL A 50 2.93 22.34 1.05
C VAL A 50 3.84 21.14 1.35
N TYR A 51 3.41 19.96 0.92
CA TYR A 51 4.17 18.72 1.03
C TYR A 51 4.62 18.30 -0.37
N ARG A 52 5.93 18.28 -0.60
CA ARG A 52 6.53 17.99 -1.91
C ARG A 52 7.19 16.62 -2.02
N HIS A 53 7.16 15.84 -0.96
CA HIS A 53 7.70 14.47 -0.95
C HIS A 53 6.82 13.44 -1.64
N GLY A 54 5.58 13.77 -2.00
CA GLY A 54 4.71 12.87 -2.77
C GLY A 54 5.32 12.57 -4.15
N LEU A 55 5.43 11.28 -4.49
CA LEU A 55 6.10 10.83 -5.71
C LEU A 55 5.33 11.16 -7.00
N THR A 56 4.01 11.17 -6.93
CA THR A 56 3.11 11.34 -8.10
C THR A 56 2.36 12.66 -8.10
N ALA A 57 2.26 13.33 -6.95
CA ALA A 57 1.55 14.58 -6.77
C ALA A 57 2.19 15.46 -5.68
N GLU A 58 1.92 16.76 -5.72
CA GLU A 58 2.16 17.70 -4.63
C GLU A 58 0.89 17.82 -3.80
N VAL A 59 1.04 17.93 -2.48
CA VAL A 59 -0.10 18.05 -1.56
C VAL A 59 -0.04 19.40 -0.88
N PHE A 60 -1.16 20.13 -0.93
CA PHE A 60 -1.35 21.42 -0.28
C PHE A 60 -2.37 21.27 0.85
N HIS A 61 -2.00 21.65 2.03
CA HIS A 61 -2.92 21.89 3.13
C HIS A 61 -3.47 23.31 3.00
N LEU A 62 -4.76 23.44 2.80
CA LEU A 62 -5.44 24.72 2.65
C LEU A 62 -6.34 25.02 3.84
N LYS A 63 -6.54 26.31 4.13
CA LYS A 63 -7.55 26.80 5.06
C LYS A 63 -8.37 27.87 4.36
N VAL A 64 -9.67 27.59 4.15
CA VAL A 64 -10.62 28.48 3.49
C VAL A 64 -11.88 28.55 4.33
N GLU A 65 -12.30 29.76 4.69
CA GLU A 65 -13.51 30.01 5.52
C GLU A 65 -13.55 29.18 6.81
N GLY A 66 -12.40 29.01 7.47
CA GLY A 66 -12.26 28.24 8.69
C GLY A 66 -12.15 26.72 8.51
N HIS A 67 -12.41 26.20 7.32
CA HIS A 67 -12.32 24.78 7.00
C HIS A 67 -10.95 24.42 6.43
N HIS A 68 -10.47 23.22 6.78
CA HIS A 68 -9.20 22.69 6.31
C HIS A 68 -9.42 21.68 5.17
N TRP A 69 -8.61 21.82 4.11
CA TRP A 69 -8.72 21.04 2.88
C TRP A 69 -7.37 20.45 2.47
N CYS A 70 -7.41 19.31 1.81
CA CYS A 70 -6.30 18.73 1.10
C CYS A 70 -6.51 18.96 -0.40
N LEU A 71 -5.58 19.64 -1.05
CA LEU A 71 -5.46 19.67 -2.50
C LEU A 71 -4.28 18.80 -2.91
N LYS A 72 -4.54 17.72 -3.64
CA LYS A 72 -3.52 16.90 -4.31
C LYS A 72 -3.44 17.35 -5.76
N ARG A 73 -2.29 17.85 -6.18
CA ARG A 73 -2.05 18.33 -7.54
C ARG A 73 -1.07 17.42 -8.25
N ARG A 74 -1.50 16.87 -9.40
CA ARG A 74 -0.67 15.96 -10.22
C ARG A 74 0.66 16.64 -10.58
N ARG A 75 1.77 15.91 -10.43
CA ARG A 75 3.05 16.33 -10.99
C ARG A 75 3.02 16.25 -12.51
N GLN A 76 3.75 17.14 -13.18
CA GLN A 76 3.96 17.05 -14.61
C GLN A 76 4.72 15.76 -14.95
N ASP A 77 5.78 15.46 -14.18
CA ASP A 77 6.56 14.23 -14.28
C ASP A 77 6.49 13.49 -12.94
N SER A 78 6.06 12.23 -12.96
CA SER A 78 6.11 11.34 -11.80
C SER A 78 7.57 11.05 -11.44
N LEU A 79 7.88 11.01 -10.15
CA LEU A 79 9.21 10.60 -9.66
C LEU A 79 9.38 9.08 -9.68
N VAL A 80 8.29 8.31 -9.88
CA VAL A 80 8.32 6.85 -10.07
C VAL A 80 8.35 6.55 -11.56
N ALA A 81 9.39 5.85 -12.01
CA ALA A 81 9.70 5.69 -13.43
C ALA A 81 8.82 4.66 -14.15
N ASN A 82 8.22 3.69 -13.43
CA ASN A 82 7.39 2.65 -14.02
C ASN A 82 6.00 3.17 -14.46
N LEU A 83 5.27 2.33 -15.21
CA LEU A 83 3.96 2.69 -15.76
C LEU A 83 2.93 2.95 -14.65
N ASP A 84 2.93 2.13 -13.59
CA ASP A 84 2.01 2.29 -12.47
C ASP A 84 2.21 3.64 -11.77
N GLY A 85 3.45 4.08 -11.55
CA GLY A 85 3.76 5.39 -10.99
C GLY A 85 3.32 6.56 -11.89
N LYS A 86 3.51 6.44 -13.22
CA LYS A 86 3.07 7.46 -14.18
C LYS A 86 1.55 7.62 -14.24
N THR A 87 0.81 6.58 -13.92
CA THR A 87 -0.67 6.55 -13.96
C THR A 87 -1.32 6.63 -12.58
N ALA A 88 -0.54 6.62 -11.50
CA ALA A 88 -1.05 6.54 -10.12
C ALA A 88 -2.10 7.61 -9.80
N PHE A 89 -1.90 8.86 -10.24
CA PHE A 89 -2.88 9.93 -10.02
C PHE A 89 -4.22 9.66 -10.75
N LEU A 90 -4.19 9.11 -11.95
CA LEU A 90 -5.41 8.76 -12.70
C LEU A 90 -6.09 7.54 -12.08
N THR A 91 -5.32 6.56 -11.66
CA THR A 91 -5.82 5.38 -10.92
C THR A 91 -6.50 5.81 -9.64
N GLU A 92 -5.89 6.72 -8.88
CA GLU A 92 -6.50 7.25 -7.65
C GLU A 92 -7.83 7.96 -7.93
N LEU A 93 -7.92 8.80 -8.97
CA LEU A 93 -9.17 9.44 -9.36
C LEU A 93 -10.28 8.43 -9.68
N GLU A 94 -9.95 7.35 -10.42
CA GLU A 94 -10.92 6.31 -10.71
C GLU A 94 -11.42 5.63 -9.44
N ARG A 95 -10.49 5.21 -8.55
CA ARG A 95 -10.86 4.57 -7.29
C ARG A 95 -11.71 5.47 -6.42
N ARG A 96 -11.34 6.72 -6.29
CA ARG A 96 -12.13 7.69 -5.52
C ARG A 96 -13.51 7.91 -6.12
N ARG A 97 -13.64 7.97 -7.44
CA ARG A 97 -14.94 8.04 -8.10
C ARG A 97 -15.82 6.84 -7.79
N GLU A 98 -15.26 5.64 -7.83
CA GLU A 98 -15.98 4.40 -7.50
C GLU A 98 -16.38 4.35 -6.03
N ILE A 99 -15.49 4.76 -5.12
CA ILE A 99 -15.75 4.83 -3.68
C ILE A 99 -16.88 5.82 -3.37
N GLU A 100 -16.84 7.02 -3.96
CA GLU A 100 -17.92 7.99 -3.77
C GLU A 100 -19.27 7.50 -4.34
N ALA A 101 -19.26 6.83 -5.51
CA ALA A 101 -20.46 6.21 -6.06
C ALA A 101 -21.01 5.08 -5.14
N LEU A 102 -20.13 4.29 -4.51
CA LEU A 102 -20.55 3.29 -3.53
C LEU A 102 -21.18 3.95 -2.29
N ARG A 103 -20.62 5.05 -1.79
CA ARG A 103 -21.17 5.80 -0.64
C ARG A 103 -22.53 6.43 -0.90
N GLU A 104 -22.82 6.81 -2.14
CA GLU A 104 -24.17 7.29 -2.50
C GLU A 104 -25.22 6.19 -2.29
N LEU A 105 -24.84 4.92 -2.51
CA LEU A 105 -25.72 3.75 -2.32
C LEU A 105 -25.70 3.23 -0.87
N HIS A 106 -24.55 3.34 -0.21
CA HIS A 106 -24.28 2.79 1.12
C HIS A 106 -23.55 3.84 1.99
N PRO A 107 -24.25 4.83 2.57
CA PRO A 107 -23.61 5.99 3.22
C PRO A 107 -22.73 5.70 4.43
N THR A 108 -22.85 4.53 5.04
CA THR A 108 -22.10 4.14 6.26
C THR A 108 -20.87 3.31 5.99
N VAL A 109 -20.62 2.88 4.74
CA VAL A 109 -19.45 2.05 4.41
C VAL A 109 -18.18 2.89 4.25
N LEU A 110 -17.05 2.27 4.46
CA LEU A 110 -15.72 2.88 4.25
C LEU A 110 -15.55 4.19 5.04
N SER A 111 -16.05 4.25 6.29
CA SER A 111 -15.96 5.44 7.15
C SER A 111 -14.49 5.84 7.44
N HIS A 112 -13.56 4.90 7.37
CA HIS A 112 -12.12 5.09 7.56
C HIS A 112 -11.36 5.44 6.26
N VAL A 113 -12.08 5.66 5.17
CA VAL A 113 -11.53 6.05 3.88
C VAL A 113 -11.87 7.52 3.62
N VAL A 114 -10.90 8.30 3.16
CA VAL A 114 -11.09 9.73 2.88
C VAL A 114 -12.24 9.97 1.91
N CYS A 115 -13.06 10.99 2.18
CA CYS A 115 -14.08 11.47 1.25
C CYS A 115 -13.45 12.38 0.19
N THR A 116 -14.06 12.43 -1.00
CA THR A 116 -13.60 13.29 -2.10
C THR A 116 -14.65 14.32 -2.45
N SER A 117 -14.33 15.59 -2.29
CA SER A 117 -15.24 16.69 -2.65
C SER A 117 -15.19 17.00 -4.15
N PHE A 118 -14.00 16.93 -4.75
CA PHE A 118 -13.80 17.20 -6.18
C PHE A 118 -12.60 16.48 -6.72
N GLY A 119 -12.66 16.04 -7.98
CA GLY A 119 -11.54 15.51 -8.73
C GLY A 119 -11.69 15.76 -10.23
N SER A 120 -10.57 16.04 -10.92
CA SER A 120 -10.54 16.23 -12.38
C SER A 120 -9.20 15.77 -12.94
N ALA A 121 -9.25 14.81 -13.86
CA ALA A 121 -8.07 14.32 -14.57
C ALA A 121 -7.48 15.40 -15.47
N ARG A 122 -8.34 16.18 -16.16
CA ARG A 122 -7.94 17.26 -17.07
C ARG A 122 -7.29 18.42 -16.31
N ALA A 123 -7.85 18.80 -15.18
CA ALA A 123 -7.29 19.86 -14.33
C ALA A 123 -6.08 19.36 -13.51
N GLY A 124 -5.89 18.05 -13.36
CA GLY A 124 -4.82 17.46 -12.57
C GLY A 124 -4.94 17.75 -11.07
N VAL A 125 -6.17 17.85 -10.55
CA VAL A 125 -6.43 18.17 -9.14
C VAL A 125 -7.41 17.19 -8.50
N LEU A 126 -7.20 16.97 -7.20
CA LEU A 126 -8.08 16.21 -6.33
C LEU A 126 -8.20 16.97 -5.01
N VAL A 127 -9.42 17.17 -4.55
CA VAL A 127 -9.75 17.94 -3.35
C VAL A 127 -10.55 17.08 -2.39
N SER A 128 -10.14 17.07 -1.13
CA SER A 128 -10.80 16.36 -0.04
C SER A 128 -10.78 17.20 1.24
N PRO A 129 -11.60 16.92 2.24
CA PRO A 129 -11.38 17.43 3.58
C PRO A 129 -9.98 17.06 4.07
N TRP A 130 -9.37 17.94 4.86
CA TRP A 130 -8.10 17.63 5.52
C TRP A 130 -8.33 16.60 6.62
N LEU A 131 -7.66 15.46 6.52
CA LEU A 131 -7.68 14.45 7.57
C LEU A 131 -6.75 14.89 8.71
N ARG A 132 -7.22 14.72 9.94
CA ARG A 132 -6.40 14.89 11.13
C ARG A 132 -5.53 13.64 11.33
N GLY A 133 -4.45 13.78 12.08
CA GLY A 133 -3.55 12.68 12.40
C GLY A 133 -2.17 12.85 11.80
N VAL A 134 -1.34 11.86 12.05
CA VAL A 134 0.03 11.74 11.55
C VAL A 134 0.19 10.40 10.84
N PRO A 135 1.12 10.26 9.90
CA PRO A 135 1.45 8.96 9.33
C PRO A 135 1.77 7.94 10.45
N VAL A 136 1.33 6.70 10.26
CA VAL A 136 1.62 5.64 11.24
C VAL A 136 3.14 5.47 11.35
N HIS A 137 3.68 5.69 12.55
CA HIS A 137 5.12 5.60 12.83
C HIS A 137 5.45 4.74 14.04
N GLN A 138 4.45 4.33 14.79
CA GLN A 138 4.55 3.37 15.91
C GLN A 138 3.38 2.41 15.87
N LEU A 139 3.64 1.15 16.21
CA LEU A 139 2.63 0.10 16.21
C LEU A 139 2.09 -0.14 17.62
N ASN A 140 0.78 -0.34 17.70
CA ASN A 140 0.08 -0.79 18.90
C ASN A 140 -1.12 -1.66 18.51
N GLU A 141 -1.74 -2.32 19.48
CA GLU A 141 -2.85 -3.25 19.23
C GLU A 141 -4.02 -2.60 18.50
N ARG A 142 -4.37 -1.35 18.82
CA ARG A 142 -5.46 -0.62 18.18
C ARG A 142 -5.18 -0.39 16.69
N ASN A 143 -4.03 0.22 16.36
CA ASN A 143 -3.77 0.57 14.96
C ASN A 143 -3.49 -0.66 14.09
N LEU A 144 -2.88 -1.73 14.63
CA LEU A 144 -2.74 -3.01 13.94
C LEU A 144 -4.12 -3.60 13.56
N ALA A 145 -5.06 -3.61 14.52
CA ALA A 145 -6.40 -4.12 14.27
C ALA A 145 -7.17 -3.26 13.25
N GLN A 146 -7.08 -1.93 13.36
CA GLN A 146 -7.78 -1.01 12.47
C GLN A 146 -7.21 -1.01 11.05
N MET A 147 -5.88 -1.09 10.88
CA MET A 147 -5.26 -1.23 9.55
C MET A 147 -5.74 -2.49 8.84
N LEU A 148 -5.77 -3.63 9.55
CA LEU A 148 -6.27 -4.88 8.97
C LEU A 148 -7.76 -4.80 8.63
N GLU A 149 -8.56 -4.17 9.46
CA GLU A 149 -10.01 -4.06 9.22
C GLU A 149 -10.32 -3.16 8.02
N VAL A 150 -9.72 -1.98 7.91
CA VAL A 150 -9.99 -1.06 6.79
C VAL A 150 -9.51 -1.64 5.46
N GLN A 151 -8.34 -2.27 5.43
CA GLN A 151 -7.84 -2.93 4.21
C GLN A 151 -8.69 -4.18 3.85
N GLY A 152 -9.15 -4.92 4.85
CA GLY A 152 -10.10 -6.02 4.68
C GLY A 152 -11.46 -5.55 4.15
N GLU A 153 -11.97 -4.41 4.64
CA GLU A 153 -13.22 -3.81 4.13
C GLU A 153 -13.08 -3.39 2.66
N LEU A 154 -11.98 -2.73 2.29
CA LEU A 154 -11.69 -2.39 0.89
C LEU A 154 -11.65 -3.65 0.01
N ALA A 155 -11.01 -4.72 0.46
CA ALA A 155 -10.93 -5.97 -0.27
C ALA A 155 -12.31 -6.65 -0.44
N ARG A 156 -13.19 -6.63 0.57
CA ARG A 156 -14.56 -7.14 0.47
C ARG A 156 -15.40 -6.38 -0.57
N TRP A 157 -15.15 -5.07 -0.73
CA TRP A 157 -15.78 -4.25 -1.76
C TRP A 157 -15.11 -4.35 -3.13
N GLY A 158 -14.09 -5.21 -3.27
CA GLY A 158 -13.44 -5.53 -4.54
C GLY A 158 -12.28 -4.60 -4.91
N TRP A 159 -11.64 -3.96 -3.94
CA TRP A 159 -10.42 -3.19 -4.15
C TRP A 159 -9.24 -3.80 -3.42
N PHE A 160 -8.20 -4.13 -4.16
CA PHE A 160 -6.92 -4.63 -3.63
C PHE A 160 -5.90 -3.50 -3.63
N ASP A 161 -5.49 -3.10 -2.44
CA ASP A 161 -4.48 -2.07 -2.25
C ASP A 161 -3.08 -2.71 -2.24
N TRP A 162 -2.24 -2.31 -3.20
CA TRP A 162 -0.86 -2.79 -3.30
C TRP A 162 0.11 -1.99 -2.46
N ASP A 163 -0.27 -0.78 -2.04
CA ASP A 163 0.61 0.15 -1.32
C ASP A 163 -0.03 0.74 -0.04
N PRO A 164 -0.43 -0.09 0.92
CA PRO A 164 -0.83 0.40 2.23
C PRO A 164 0.41 0.81 3.04
N SER A 165 1.21 1.75 2.51
CA SER A 165 2.42 2.26 3.19
C SER A 165 2.09 3.19 4.36
N PRO A 166 3.00 3.40 5.33
CA PRO A 166 2.74 4.26 6.49
C PRO A 166 2.33 5.67 6.10
N GLY A 167 2.87 6.18 4.96
CA GLY A 167 2.54 7.49 4.43
C GLY A 167 1.11 7.63 3.93
N ASN A 168 0.41 6.51 3.66
CA ASN A 168 -0.96 6.44 3.16
C ASN A 168 -1.98 6.12 4.27
N LEU A 169 -1.51 5.97 5.51
CA LEU A 169 -2.27 5.61 6.70
C LEU A 169 -2.09 6.70 7.77
N LEU A 170 -3.14 7.48 8.06
CA LEU A 170 -3.11 8.50 9.13
C LEU A 170 -3.72 7.94 10.42
N ASP A 171 -3.01 8.13 11.51
CA ASP A 171 -3.47 7.84 12.86
C ASP A 171 -3.77 9.16 13.59
N ASP A 172 -5.02 9.41 13.97
CA ASP A 172 -5.42 10.59 14.73
C ASP A 172 -5.44 10.36 16.25
N GLY A 173 -5.02 9.16 16.70
CA GLY A 173 -5.03 8.72 18.10
C GLY A 173 -6.25 7.87 18.45
N GLU A 174 -7.33 7.94 17.67
CA GLU A 174 -8.55 7.18 17.85
C GLU A 174 -8.79 6.19 16.70
N GLN A 175 -8.55 6.62 15.48
CA GLN A 175 -8.80 5.83 14.27
C GLN A 175 -7.72 5.97 13.22
N ILE A 176 -7.61 4.92 12.37
CA ILE A 176 -6.80 4.92 11.17
C ILE A 176 -7.66 5.38 9.98
N CYS A 177 -7.14 6.32 9.18
CA CYS A 177 -7.74 6.75 7.93
C CYS A 177 -6.82 6.45 6.74
N VAL A 178 -7.40 5.96 5.63
CA VAL A 178 -6.70 5.66 4.38
C VAL A 178 -7.04 6.73 3.33
N PHE A 179 -6.05 7.18 2.54
CA PHE A 179 -6.26 8.33 1.65
C PHE A 179 -5.54 8.30 0.30
N ASP A 180 -4.60 7.43 0.03
CA ASP A 180 -3.92 7.31 -1.28
C ASP A 180 -4.26 5.99 -1.95
N PHE A 181 -4.78 6.04 -3.19
CA PHE A 181 -5.27 4.87 -3.93
C PHE A 181 -4.62 4.73 -5.30
N GLY A 182 -3.44 5.31 -5.48
CA GLY A 182 -2.70 5.29 -6.75
C GLY A 182 -2.30 3.89 -7.20
N TYR A 183 -2.19 2.96 -6.27
CA TYR A 183 -1.83 1.56 -6.51
C TYR A 183 -2.94 0.57 -6.11
N MET A 184 -4.18 1.03 -6.08
CA MET A 184 -5.34 0.20 -5.76
C MET A 184 -6.04 -0.28 -7.03
N TRP A 185 -6.30 -1.60 -7.13
CA TRP A 185 -6.90 -2.22 -8.31
C TRP A 185 -8.11 -3.06 -7.96
N THR A 186 -9.06 -3.11 -8.91
CA THR A 186 -10.28 -3.89 -8.74
C THR A 186 -10.02 -5.39 -8.93
N PHE A 187 -10.75 -6.21 -8.17
CA PHE A 187 -10.83 -7.66 -8.29
C PHE A 187 -12.19 -8.17 -7.77
N ASP A 188 -12.53 -9.41 -8.06
CA ASP A 188 -13.69 -10.06 -7.42
C ASP A 188 -13.19 -11.01 -6.31
N PRO A 189 -13.37 -10.66 -5.03
CA PRO A 189 -12.86 -11.46 -3.92
C PRO A 189 -13.44 -12.87 -3.84
N ARG A 190 -14.57 -13.13 -4.54
CA ARG A 190 -15.18 -14.48 -4.61
C ARG A 190 -14.43 -15.40 -5.57
N PHE A 191 -13.77 -14.86 -6.59
CA PHE A 191 -13.18 -15.64 -7.68
C PHE A 191 -11.69 -15.40 -7.87
N GLU A 192 -11.08 -14.49 -7.11
CA GLU A 192 -9.70 -14.03 -7.28
C GLU A 192 -8.99 -13.85 -5.94
N TYR A 193 -7.68 -14.11 -5.90
CA TYR A 193 -6.87 -13.88 -4.71
C TYR A 193 -6.58 -12.38 -4.50
N ASN A 194 -6.37 -11.68 -5.59
CA ASN A 194 -6.05 -10.26 -5.66
C ASN A 194 -6.31 -9.74 -7.08
N SER A 195 -5.94 -8.52 -7.39
CA SER A 195 -6.16 -7.93 -8.72
C SER A 195 -5.34 -8.57 -9.86
N ASN A 196 -4.46 -9.52 -9.57
CA ASN A 196 -3.79 -10.38 -10.56
C ASN A 196 -4.59 -11.65 -10.90
N GLY A 197 -5.77 -11.84 -10.30
CA GLY A 197 -6.63 -13.03 -10.51
C GLY A 197 -6.26 -14.18 -9.57
N LEU A 198 -6.26 -15.41 -10.12
CA LEU A 198 -5.83 -16.63 -9.41
C LEU A 198 -4.34 -16.92 -9.56
N VAL A 199 -3.55 -15.88 -9.76
CA VAL A 199 -2.09 -15.93 -9.83
C VAL A 199 -1.53 -15.15 -8.65
N ASP A 200 -0.31 -15.50 -8.23
CA ASP A 200 0.38 -14.84 -7.11
C ASP A 200 -0.40 -14.94 -5.77
N PRO A 201 -0.74 -16.16 -5.31
CA PRO A 201 -1.50 -16.37 -4.08
C PRO A 201 -0.79 -15.89 -2.81
N GLN A 202 0.52 -15.57 -2.90
CA GLN A 202 1.29 -14.98 -1.81
C GLN A 202 0.82 -13.57 -1.45
N PHE A 203 0.23 -12.83 -2.39
CA PHE A 203 -0.26 -11.47 -2.13
C PHE A 203 -1.70 -11.49 -1.62
N HIS A 204 -1.87 -11.07 -0.39
CA HIS A 204 -3.14 -10.94 0.33
C HIS A 204 -3.10 -9.77 1.29
N VAL A 205 -4.23 -9.34 1.82
CA VAL A 205 -4.34 -8.13 2.65
C VAL A 205 -3.31 -8.07 3.79
N PRO A 206 -3.20 -9.07 4.70
CA PRO A 206 -2.17 -9.04 5.74
C PRO A 206 -0.74 -8.95 5.19
N GLU A 207 -0.43 -9.67 4.11
CA GLU A 207 0.90 -9.65 3.51
C GLU A 207 1.26 -8.25 2.98
N ARG A 208 0.30 -7.55 2.35
CA ARG A 208 0.57 -6.17 1.89
C ARG A 208 0.86 -5.22 3.04
N LEU A 209 0.11 -5.32 4.14
CA LEU A 209 0.41 -4.56 5.35
C LEU A 209 1.78 -4.92 5.93
N GLU A 210 2.13 -6.21 5.99
CA GLU A 210 3.46 -6.66 6.43
C GLU A 210 4.57 -6.06 5.56
N THR A 211 4.44 -6.19 4.25
CA THR A 211 5.47 -5.73 3.32
C THR A 211 5.60 -4.22 3.30
N ARG A 212 4.48 -3.49 3.19
CA ARG A 212 4.52 -2.04 2.95
C ARG A 212 4.60 -1.20 4.23
N THR A 213 4.09 -1.72 5.36
CA THR A 213 4.02 -0.97 6.62
C THR A 213 4.82 -1.64 7.74
N LEU A 214 4.38 -2.83 8.15
CA LEU A 214 4.79 -3.38 9.45
C LEU A 214 6.27 -3.75 9.48
N SER A 215 6.78 -4.41 8.44
CA SER A 215 8.19 -4.83 8.37
C SER A 215 9.16 -3.64 8.49
N GLY A 216 8.82 -2.49 7.91
CA GLY A 216 9.62 -1.28 8.01
C GLY A 216 9.64 -0.70 9.43
N LEU A 217 8.48 -0.68 10.10
CA LEU A 217 8.34 -0.18 11.48
C LEU A 217 8.98 -1.13 12.50
N TRP A 218 8.90 -2.44 12.28
CA TRP A 218 9.56 -3.43 13.14
C TRP A 218 11.09 -3.37 13.08
N LEU A 219 11.70 -2.75 12.08
CA LEU A 219 13.15 -2.50 12.07
C LEU A 219 13.62 -1.57 13.19
N ASP A 220 12.72 -0.78 13.77
CA ASP A 220 13.00 0.16 14.84
C ASP A 220 12.67 -0.43 16.23
N GLU A 221 12.05 -1.62 16.29
CA GLU A 221 11.68 -2.27 17.53
C GLU A 221 12.83 -3.14 18.08
N ALA A 222 13.14 -3.01 19.35
CA ALA A 222 14.18 -3.81 20.00
C ALA A 222 13.76 -5.30 20.14
N ASP A 223 12.47 -5.55 20.39
CA ASP A 223 11.86 -6.89 20.44
C ASP A 223 10.50 -6.86 19.73
N PRO A 224 10.45 -7.19 18.43
CA PRO A 224 9.22 -7.16 17.66
C PRO A 224 8.32 -8.39 17.84
N LEU A 225 8.83 -9.48 18.43
CA LEU A 225 8.11 -10.76 18.53
C LEU A 225 6.76 -10.69 19.26
N PRO A 226 6.60 -9.95 20.38
CA PRO A 226 5.29 -9.80 21.02
C PRO A 226 4.25 -9.13 20.11
N GLN A 227 4.62 -8.07 19.39
CA GLN A 227 3.75 -7.41 18.42
C GLN A 227 3.44 -8.32 17.22
N PHE A 228 4.43 -9.08 16.74
CA PHE A 228 4.24 -10.04 15.66
C PHE A 228 3.31 -11.18 16.06
N ARG A 229 3.39 -11.69 17.29
CA ARG A 229 2.45 -12.67 17.84
C ARG A 229 1.02 -12.11 17.82
N TYR A 230 0.82 -10.93 18.36
CA TYR A 230 -0.48 -10.26 18.33
C TYR A 230 -1.01 -10.08 16.90
N TRP A 231 -0.15 -9.66 15.99
CA TRP A 231 -0.48 -9.54 14.57
C TRP A 231 -0.95 -10.88 13.97
N ARG A 232 -0.24 -11.99 14.25
CA ARG A 232 -0.64 -13.33 13.79
C ARG A 232 -2.00 -13.76 14.36
N GLU A 233 -2.28 -13.45 15.60
CA GLU A 233 -3.59 -13.69 16.21
C GLU A 233 -4.69 -12.89 15.52
N LEU A 234 -4.45 -11.62 15.20
CA LEU A 234 -5.37 -10.80 14.41
C LEU A 234 -5.59 -11.40 13.02
N CYS A 235 -4.53 -11.77 12.31
CA CYS A 235 -4.61 -12.40 11.00
C CYS A 235 -5.43 -13.69 11.04
N LEU A 236 -5.22 -14.54 12.05
CA LEU A 236 -5.98 -15.78 12.24
C LEU A 236 -7.47 -15.51 12.52
N LYS A 237 -7.79 -14.51 13.32
CA LYS A 237 -9.19 -14.08 13.56
C LYS A 237 -9.81 -13.53 12.28
N TRP A 238 -9.06 -12.70 11.55
CA TRP A 238 -9.51 -12.08 10.30
C TRP A 238 -9.80 -13.15 9.24
N VAL A 239 -8.87 -14.08 8.96
CA VAL A 239 -9.06 -15.09 7.91
C VAL A 239 -10.24 -16.01 8.19
N LYS A 240 -10.50 -16.36 9.47
CA LYS A 240 -11.68 -17.13 9.86
C LYS A 240 -12.99 -16.39 9.52
N ARG A 241 -13.04 -15.08 9.76
CA ARG A 241 -14.21 -14.25 9.39
C ARG A 241 -14.36 -14.17 7.87
N GLU A 242 -13.26 -13.99 7.12
CA GLU A 242 -13.28 -13.92 5.66
C GLU A 242 -13.75 -15.23 5.04
N ILE A 243 -13.31 -16.39 5.54
CA ILE A 243 -13.80 -17.70 5.10
C ILE A 243 -15.33 -17.78 5.25
N HIS A 244 -15.86 -17.45 6.43
CA HIS A 244 -17.30 -17.48 6.67
C HIS A 244 -18.08 -16.50 5.79
N HIS A 245 -17.53 -15.30 5.58
CA HIS A 245 -18.12 -14.29 4.70
C HIS A 245 -18.16 -14.79 3.26
N LEU A 246 -17.03 -15.22 2.72
CA LEU A 246 -16.89 -15.62 1.32
C LEU A 246 -17.64 -16.92 0.99
N ILE A 247 -17.80 -17.85 1.94
CA ILE A 247 -18.71 -19.00 1.76
C ILE A 247 -20.14 -18.53 1.52
N ARG A 248 -20.64 -17.56 2.28
CA ARG A 248 -21.99 -17.00 2.11
C ARG A 248 -22.16 -16.26 0.79
N GLU A 249 -21.09 -15.60 0.32
CA GLU A 249 -21.06 -14.91 -0.97
C GLU A 249 -20.84 -15.85 -2.17
N GLY A 250 -20.73 -17.17 -1.96
CA GLY A 250 -20.56 -18.15 -3.02
C GLY A 250 -19.17 -18.14 -3.66
N ALA A 251 -18.13 -17.91 -2.88
CA ALA A 251 -16.75 -17.90 -3.37
C ALA A 251 -16.31 -19.25 -3.96
N SER A 252 -15.40 -19.19 -4.93
CA SER A 252 -14.87 -20.33 -5.64
C SER A 252 -13.97 -21.22 -4.77
N ALA A 253 -13.90 -22.51 -5.10
CA ALA A 253 -13.07 -23.46 -4.38
C ALA A 253 -11.58 -23.05 -4.28
N PRO A 254 -10.92 -22.53 -5.34
CA PRO A 254 -9.53 -22.06 -5.22
C PRO A 254 -9.35 -20.94 -4.18
N VAL A 255 -10.26 -19.96 -4.12
CA VAL A 255 -10.20 -18.86 -3.14
C VAL A 255 -10.35 -19.41 -1.72
N LEU A 256 -11.35 -20.25 -1.47
CA LEU A 256 -11.55 -20.83 -0.15
C LEU A 256 -10.39 -21.74 0.26
N ALA A 257 -9.84 -22.55 -0.66
CA ALA A 257 -8.67 -23.38 -0.39
C ALA A 257 -7.45 -22.54 0.01
N ARG A 258 -7.21 -21.39 -0.66
CA ARG A 258 -6.12 -20.48 -0.28
C ARG A 258 -6.32 -19.88 1.11
N LEU A 259 -7.53 -19.45 1.46
CA LEU A 259 -7.81 -18.91 2.80
C LEU A 259 -7.67 -19.98 3.89
N HIS A 260 -8.08 -21.22 3.64
CA HIS A 260 -7.86 -22.34 4.56
C HIS A 260 -6.35 -22.65 4.72
N ALA A 261 -5.57 -22.56 3.64
CA ALA A 261 -4.12 -22.70 3.72
C ALA A 261 -3.49 -21.62 4.64
N LEU A 262 -3.87 -20.34 4.47
CA LEU A 262 -3.43 -19.24 5.35
C LEU A 262 -3.83 -19.47 6.82
N GLN A 263 -5.07 -19.93 7.04
CA GLN A 263 -5.53 -20.29 8.39
C GLN A 263 -4.65 -21.38 9.02
N GLY A 264 -4.28 -22.41 8.25
CA GLY A 264 -3.39 -23.48 8.69
C GLY A 264 -1.98 -22.98 8.97
N GLU A 265 -1.42 -22.18 8.08
CA GLU A 265 -0.08 -21.57 8.23
C GLU A 265 0.02 -20.73 9.50
N TRP A 266 -0.95 -19.84 9.77
CA TRP A 266 -0.92 -18.99 10.96
C TRP A 266 -1.28 -19.73 12.25
N SER A 267 -2.13 -20.76 12.18
CA SER A 267 -2.39 -21.63 13.33
C SER A 267 -1.12 -22.41 13.73
N ALA A 268 -0.37 -22.90 12.74
CA ALA A 268 0.91 -23.58 12.99
C ALA A 268 1.96 -22.61 13.55
N ALA A 269 2.04 -21.40 13.03
CA ALA A 269 2.96 -20.37 13.55
C ALA A 269 2.71 -20.01 15.02
N LEU A 270 1.47 -20.06 15.47
CA LEU A 270 1.07 -19.76 16.85
C LEU A 270 1.14 -20.97 17.80
N ALA A 271 1.53 -22.15 17.31
CA ALA A 271 1.53 -23.38 18.11
C ALA A 271 2.68 -23.44 19.14
N SER A 272 3.81 -22.78 18.89
CA SER A 272 4.93 -22.67 19.83
C SER A 272 5.75 -21.39 19.57
N ASP A 273 6.63 -21.04 20.51
CA ASP A 273 7.54 -19.90 20.34
C ASP A 273 8.54 -20.13 19.20
N GLU A 274 9.05 -21.36 19.07
CA GLU A 274 9.96 -21.72 17.99
C GLU A 274 9.29 -21.61 16.61
N ALA A 275 8.02 -22.05 16.49
CA ALA A 275 7.24 -21.92 15.25
C ALA A 275 6.97 -20.45 14.92
N LEU A 276 6.70 -19.62 15.93
CA LEU A 276 6.51 -18.18 15.75
C LEU A 276 7.79 -17.49 15.27
N VAL A 277 8.94 -17.82 15.87
CA VAL A 277 10.24 -17.28 15.48
C VAL A 277 10.57 -17.70 14.03
N ALA A 278 10.36 -18.96 13.66
CA ALA A 278 10.56 -19.42 12.28
C ALA A 278 9.62 -18.67 11.30
N ASN A 279 8.35 -18.45 11.67
CA ASN A 279 7.41 -17.66 10.87
C ASN A 279 7.84 -16.21 10.75
N TRP A 280 8.36 -15.59 11.82
CA TRP A 280 8.91 -14.23 11.80
C TRP A 280 10.02 -14.08 10.78
N TRP A 281 11.07 -14.92 10.83
CA TRP A 281 12.19 -14.84 9.90
C TRP A 281 11.75 -15.01 8.44
N ARG A 282 10.85 -15.96 8.19
CA ARG A 282 10.29 -16.22 6.86
C ARG A 282 9.57 -14.99 6.32
N ASP A 283 8.64 -14.43 7.09
CA ASP A 283 7.74 -13.39 6.61
C ASP A 283 8.44 -12.04 6.53
N MET A 284 9.39 -11.76 7.45
CA MET A 284 10.24 -10.58 7.38
C MET A 284 11.18 -10.64 6.17
N TYR A 285 11.83 -11.79 5.92
CA TYR A 285 12.69 -11.95 4.75
C TYR A 285 11.89 -11.70 3.45
N ARG A 286 10.73 -12.33 3.32
CA ARG A 286 9.82 -12.12 2.18
C ARG A 286 9.44 -10.64 2.03
N SER A 287 9.00 -10.01 3.11
CA SER A 287 8.51 -8.63 3.09
C SER A 287 9.60 -7.63 2.70
N HIS A 288 10.78 -7.75 3.30
CA HIS A 288 11.89 -6.87 2.93
C HIS A 288 12.35 -7.09 1.49
N ARG A 289 12.42 -8.34 1.02
CA ARG A 289 12.81 -8.67 -0.36
C ARG A 289 11.81 -8.09 -1.37
N LEU A 290 10.51 -8.21 -1.12
CA LEU A 290 9.46 -7.70 -2.00
C LEU A 290 9.48 -6.17 -2.06
N ASP A 291 9.60 -5.49 -0.92
CA ASP A 291 9.61 -4.02 -0.88
C ASP A 291 10.86 -3.45 -1.57
N VAL A 292 12.03 -4.06 -1.36
CA VAL A 292 13.27 -3.70 -2.10
C VAL A 292 13.10 -3.89 -3.60
N ALA A 293 12.44 -4.97 -4.04
CA ALA A 293 12.21 -5.21 -5.47
C ALA A 293 11.26 -4.17 -6.08
N ASP A 294 10.22 -3.76 -5.34
CA ASP A 294 9.29 -2.70 -5.75
C ASP A 294 10.02 -1.35 -5.87
N ASP A 295 10.82 -0.97 -4.87
CA ASP A 295 11.60 0.28 -4.88
C ASP A 295 12.61 0.35 -6.04
N LEU A 296 13.33 -0.74 -6.30
CA LEU A 296 14.27 -0.84 -7.42
C LEU A 296 13.55 -0.76 -8.78
N SER A 297 12.42 -1.46 -8.92
CA SER A 297 11.59 -1.42 -10.13
C SER A 297 11.05 -0.02 -10.40
N GLY A 298 10.65 0.69 -9.36
CA GLY A 298 10.17 2.08 -9.42
C GLY A 298 11.28 3.11 -9.58
N GLN A 299 12.55 2.74 -9.43
CA GLN A 299 13.69 3.67 -9.27
C GLN A 299 13.43 4.73 -8.20
N SER A 300 12.81 4.30 -7.08
CA SER A 300 12.33 5.15 -5.99
C SER A 300 12.96 4.79 -4.65
N CYS A 301 14.21 4.30 -4.66
CA CYS A 301 14.91 3.87 -3.46
C CYS A 301 15.14 5.03 -2.47
N GLY A 302 15.05 4.71 -1.19
CA GLY A 302 15.25 5.65 -0.08
C GLY A 302 16.10 5.04 1.04
N PRO A 303 16.27 5.77 2.16
CA PRO A 303 17.00 5.27 3.31
C PRO A 303 16.43 3.93 3.86
N LEU A 304 15.12 3.76 3.84
CA LEU A 304 14.47 2.52 4.28
C LEU A 304 14.83 1.33 3.39
N THR A 305 14.94 1.54 2.07
CA THR A 305 15.38 0.50 1.12
C THR A 305 16.76 -0.05 1.49
N LEU A 306 17.70 0.85 1.86
CA LEU A 306 19.04 0.44 2.28
C LEU A 306 19.03 -0.31 3.61
N ARG A 307 18.26 0.15 4.60
CA ARG A 307 18.09 -0.54 5.88
C ARG A 307 17.49 -1.95 5.71
N ARG A 308 16.52 -2.12 4.80
CA ARG A 308 15.95 -3.42 4.45
C ARG A 308 17.00 -4.35 3.85
N LEU A 309 17.86 -3.83 2.95
CA LEU A 309 18.95 -4.61 2.37
C LEU A 309 20.00 -4.99 3.41
N ASP A 310 20.35 -4.08 4.33
CA ASP A 310 21.27 -4.37 5.43
C ASP A 310 20.68 -5.47 6.35
N TRP A 311 19.39 -5.41 6.67
CA TRP A 311 18.69 -6.46 7.43
C TRP A 311 18.69 -7.81 6.68
N LEU A 312 18.40 -7.81 5.37
CA LEU A 312 18.42 -9.04 4.55
C LEU A 312 19.81 -9.70 4.55
N MET A 313 20.86 -8.91 4.41
CA MET A 313 22.23 -9.43 4.47
C MET A 313 22.56 -10.03 5.85
N GLN A 314 22.15 -9.36 6.93
CA GLN A 314 22.29 -9.87 8.30
C GLN A 314 21.52 -11.17 8.48
N ALA A 315 20.25 -11.23 8.06
CA ALA A 315 19.42 -12.42 8.16
C ALA A 315 20.03 -13.62 7.41
N VAL A 316 20.56 -13.39 6.21
CA VAL A 316 21.24 -14.44 5.43
C VAL A 316 22.56 -14.86 6.10
N THR A 317 23.26 -13.95 6.76
CA THR A 317 24.51 -14.28 7.46
C THR A 317 24.25 -15.14 8.68
N ASP A 318 23.29 -14.75 9.54
CA ASP A 318 23.15 -15.32 10.89
C ASP A 318 22.06 -16.39 10.97
N HIS A 319 21.04 -16.33 10.08
CA HIS A 319 19.82 -17.13 10.17
C HIS A 319 19.49 -17.90 8.90
N TYR A 320 20.46 -18.10 7.98
CA TYR A 320 20.24 -18.77 6.70
C TYR A 320 19.45 -20.09 6.81
N PRO A 321 19.72 -21.00 7.78
CA PRO A 321 18.95 -22.24 7.89
C PRO A 321 17.43 -22.03 8.11
N LEU A 322 17.01 -20.93 8.74
CA LEU A 322 15.60 -20.59 8.96
C LEU A 322 14.94 -20.02 7.69
N LEU A 323 15.71 -19.61 6.71
CA LEU A 323 15.25 -19.01 5.46
C LEU A 323 15.11 -20.01 4.32
N VAL A 324 15.83 -21.14 4.36
CA VAL A 324 16.01 -22.08 3.24
C VAL A 324 14.67 -22.52 2.64
N ASP A 325 13.70 -22.90 3.46
CA ASP A 325 12.39 -23.39 3.02
C ASP A 325 11.54 -22.31 2.31
N ASN A 326 12.00 -21.05 2.33
CA ASN A 326 11.26 -19.89 1.81
C ASN A 326 12.03 -19.15 0.71
N LEU A 327 13.21 -19.62 0.38
CA LEU A 327 13.97 -19.10 -0.75
C LEU A 327 13.34 -19.56 -2.07
N SER A 328 13.35 -18.69 -3.06
CA SER A 328 13.02 -19.10 -4.43
C SER A 328 14.01 -20.13 -4.94
N PRO A 329 13.66 -20.96 -5.96
CA PRO A 329 14.60 -21.89 -6.55
C PRO A 329 15.92 -21.24 -6.98
N GLN A 330 15.85 -20.02 -7.53
CA GLN A 330 17.04 -19.26 -7.93
C GLN A 330 17.91 -18.85 -6.73
N GLU A 331 17.29 -18.44 -5.63
CA GLU A 331 18.00 -18.09 -4.39
C GLU A 331 18.64 -19.32 -3.74
N MET A 332 17.96 -20.47 -3.79
CA MET A 332 18.53 -21.74 -3.30
C MET A 332 19.75 -22.19 -4.12
N GLU A 333 19.73 -22.04 -5.45
CA GLU A 333 20.86 -22.36 -6.32
C GLU A 333 22.08 -21.49 -6.01
N LEU A 334 21.91 -20.24 -5.60
CA LEU A 334 23.00 -19.34 -5.21
C LEU A 334 23.70 -19.78 -3.92
N GLY A 335 23.00 -20.48 -3.04
CA GLY A 335 23.44 -20.76 -1.68
C GLY A 335 23.68 -19.49 -0.86
N GLN A 336 24.09 -19.65 0.39
CA GLN A 336 24.29 -18.52 1.32
C GLN A 336 25.27 -17.47 0.76
N THR A 337 26.46 -17.90 0.28
CA THR A 337 27.48 -16.97 -0.24
C THR A 337 27.04 -16.23 -1.49
N GLY A 338 26.42 -16.93 -2.44
CA GLY A 338 25.92 -16.31 -3.67
C GLY A 338 24.76 -15.36 -3.41
N LEU A 339 23.88 -15.71 -2.46
CA LEU A 339 22.77 -14.85 -2.06
C LEU A 339 23.27 -13.55 -1.41
N LEU A 340 24.28 -13.62 -0.53
CA LEU A 340 24.93 -12.42 0.03
C LEU A 340 25.55 -11.55 -1.05
N ALA A 341 26.25 -12.14 -2.02
CA ALA A 341 26.82 -11.39 -3.14
C ALA A 341 25.72 -10.69 -3.98
N ARG A 342 24.57 -11.36 -4.19
CA ARG A 342 23.43 -10.77 -4.88
C ARG A 342 22.81 -9.61 -4.09
N LEU A 343 22.61 -9.75 -2.79
CA LEU A 343 22.11 -8.68 -1.93
C LEU A 343 23.05 -7.46 -1.90
N GLN A 344 24.35 -7.67 -1.86
CA GLN A 344 25.34 -6.60 -1.98
C GLN A 344 25.24 -5.89 -3.34
N GLN A 345 24.98 -6.63 -4.42
CA GLN A 345 24.74 -6.03 -5.74
C GLN A 345 23.47 -5.18 -5.75
N LEU A 346 22.34 -5.69 -5.23
CA LEU A 346 21.10 -4.92 -5.11
C LEU A 346 21.28 -3.65 -4.27
N ARG A 347 22.13 -3.72 -3.23
CA ARG A 347 22.45 -2.53 -2.42
C ARG A 347 23.19 -1.45 -3.22
N ARG A 348 24.11 -1.84 -4.10
CA ARG A 348 24.76 -0.88 -5.02
C ARG A 348 23.77 -0.28 -6.02
N GLU A 349 22.89 -1.12 -6.56
CA GLU A 349 21.80 -0.66 -7.46
C GLU A 349 20.87 0.33 -6.73
N ALA A 350 20.47 0.03 -5.49
CA ALA A 350 19.61 0.90 -4.68
C ALA A 350 20.28 2.25 -4.37
N VAL A 351 21.58 2.28 -4.10
CA VAL A 351 22.34 3.53 -3.93
C VAL A 351 22.31 4.37 -5.20
N ALA A 352 22.40 3.76 -6.37
CA ALA A 352 22.36 4.46 -7.66
C ALA A 352 20.98 4.99 -8.03
N CYS A 353 19.90 4.41 -7.46
CA CYS A 353 18.51 4.78 -7.70
C CYS A 353 17.87 5.59 -6.55
N GLN A 354 18.69 6.16 -5.65
CA GLN A 354 18.16 6.95 -4.55
C GLN A 354 17.49 8.23 -5.04
N LEU A 355 16.30 8.49 -4.51
CA LEU A 355 15.63 9.76 -4.70
C LEU A 355 16.42 10.91 -4.01
N PRO A 356 16.44 12.12 -4.59
CA PRO A 356 17.06 13.27 -3.94
C PRO A 356 16.49 13.49 -2.54
N ALA A 357 17.34 13.86 -1.57
CA ALA A 357 16.93 14.11 -0.19
C ALA A 357 15.78 15.14 -0.06
N THR A 358 15.71 16.10 -1.00
CA THR A 358 14.64 17.10 -1.09
C THR A 358 13.26 16.51 -1.45
N SER A 359 13.22 15.27 -1.95
CA SER A 359 11.97 14.53 -2.27
C SER A 359 11.49 13.68 -1.10
N LEU A 360 12.29 13.51 -0.05
CA LEU A 360 12.04 12.63 1.10
C LEU A 360 11.82 13.40 2.42
N ALA A 361 12.02 14.73 2.40
CA ALA A 361 11.91 15.60 3.57
C ALA A 361 10.52 16.23 3.77
#